data_e0fa1939c3c22408f4090347b9551529
#
_entry.id   e0fa1939c3c22408f4090347b9551529
#
_cell.length_a   1.000
_cell.length_b   1.000
_cell.length_c   1.000
_cell.angle_alpha   90.00
_cell.angle_beta   90.00
_cell.angle_gamma   90.00
#
_symmetry.space_group_name_H-M   'P 1'
#
loop_
_entity.id
_entity.type
_entity.pdbx_description
1 polymer ?
#
loop_
_entity_poly.entity_id
_entity_poly.type
_entity_poly.pdbx_seq_one_letter_code
_entity_poly.pdbx_strand_id
1 'polypeptide(L)'
;MPTNIRRLFLCALLVGLAGVPRGLEAQLPSPGERVRPSLDGDFSYRIATFSPSSGPPGTTVAVKWEYLPAITPMRIGVGAQRVGFEVLKEVLSDDKGVFSDTITIPEWASTNRPVVLIVFDFYFNPLAISSAFQVTDANGMMVRSGRLQPPTGRCAELLTTENDHIWLSGSVGEFKPGDRVVAQVRLGKPADCGLGEREVVLEVASIRRGIGSEQQ
;
A
#
# COMPACT_ATOMS: atom_id res chain seq x y z
N MET A 1 16.12 -92.08 11.91
CA MET A 1 16.11 -91.92 13.37
C MET A 1 17.14 -90.93 13.79
N PRO A 2 16.90 -90.28 14.80
CA PRO A 2 16.09 -89.04 14.99
C PRO A 2 17.08 -87.92 15.38
N THR A 3 16.81 -86.75 15.56
CA THR A 3 16.08 -86.01 16.54
C THR A 3 16.33 -84.48 16.37
N ASN A 4 15.27 -83.78 16.40
CA ASN A 4 15.17 -82.38 16.61
C ASN A 4 16.01 -81.73 17.71
N ILE A 5 16.62 -80.60 17.51
CA ILE A 5 16.70 -79.56 18.52
C ILE A 5 16.45 -78.25 17.90
N ARG A 6 15.25 -77.72 18.17
CA ARG A 6 14.88 -76.33 18.00
C ARG A 6 15.68 -75.46 18.97
N ARG A 7 16.43 -74.55 18.44
CA ARG A 7 16.92 -73.44 19.29
C ARG A 7 16.25 -72.17 18.77
N LEU A 8 15.28 -71.74 19.54
CA LEU A 8 14.70 -70.38 19.43
C LEU A 8 15.83 -69.40 19.72
N PHE A 9 16.19 -68.64 18.73
CA PHE A 9 16.85 -67.35 18.94
C PHE A 9 15.80 -66.28 18.98
N LEU A 10 15.52 -65.85 20.21
CA LEU A 10 14.70 -64.64 20.46
C LEU A 10 15.61 -63.44 20.20
N CYS A 11 15.60 -62.93 18.96
CA CYS A 11 16.17 -61.62 18.66
C CYS A 11 15.19 -60.55 19.18
N ALA A 12 15.49 -60.05 20.35
CA ALA A 12 14.86 -58.82 20.83
C ALA A 12 15.26 -57.65 19.93
N LEU A 13 14.43 -57.29 19.02
CA LEU A 13 14.54 -56.07 18.23
C LEU A 13 14.22 -54.89 19.15
N LEU A 14 15.24 -54.33 19.78
CA LEU A 14 15.18 -52.99 20.36
C LEU A 14 15.07 -51.97 19.18
N VAL A 15 13.85 -51.71 18.79
CA VAL A 15 13.55 -50.56 17.93
C VAL A 15 13.76 -49.33 18.80
N GLY A 16 14.98 -48.77 18.72
CA GLY A 16 15.25 -47.45 19.22
C GLY A 16 14.33 -46.48 18.50
N LEU A 17 13.36 -45.94 19.20
CA LEU A 17 12.65 -44.73 18.80
C LEU A 17 13.68 -43.62 18.72
N ALA A 18 14.42 -43.56 17.60
CA ALA A 18 15.09 -42.35 17.20
C ALA A 18 14.02 -41.28 17.08
N GLY A 19 14.01 -40.33 17.99
CA GLY A 19 13.12 -39.20 17.97
C GLY A 19 13.22 -38.57 16.60
N VAL A 20 12.13 -38.65 15.85
CA VAL A 20 11.93 -37.87 14.63
C VAL A 20 12.15 -36.42 15.04
N PRO A 21 13.16 -35.72 14.52
CA PRO A 21 13.25 -34.29 14.76
C PRO A 21 11.91 -33.74 14.35
N ARG A 22 11.15 -33.18 15.30
CA ARG A 22 9.96 -32.40 15.01
C ARG A 22 10.36 -31.42 13.93
N GLY A 23 9.86 -31.69 12.71
CA GLY A 23 10.13 -30.84 11.57
C GLY A 23 9.94 -29.40 12.02
N LEU A 24 10.87 -28.57 11.64
CA LEU A 24 10.64 -27.16 11.56
C LEU A 24 9.37 -27.02 10.72
N GLU A 25 8.21 -27.02 11.37
CA GLU A 25 7.03 -26.44 10.79
C GLU A 25 7.44 -25.00 10.51
N ALA A 26 7.79 -24.76 9.26
CA ALA A 26 7.90 -23.40 8.77
C ALA A 26 6.53 -22.78 9.06
N GLN A 27 6.44 -22.09 10.19
CA GLN A 27 5.26 -21.32 10.53
C GLN A 27 5.09 -20.31 9.41
N LEU A 28 4.22 -20.66 8.47
CA LEU A 28 3.76 -19.68 7.49
C LEU A 28 3.19 -18.54 8.32
N PRO A 29 3.73 -17.33 8.19
CA PRO A 29 3.19 -16.18 8.89
C PRO A 29 1.70 -16.09 8.63
N SER A 30 0.92 -15.78 9.66
CA SER A 30 -0.54 -15.63 9.54
C SER A 30 -0.87 -14.62 8.43
N PRO A 31 -2.01 -14.74 7.74
CA PRO A 31 -2.36 -13.84 6.65
C PRO A 31 -2.29 -12.33 7.00
N GLY A 32 -2.39 -11.98 8.29
CA GLY A 32 -2.20 -10.62 8.79
C GLY A 32 -0.74 -10.25 9.06
N GLU A 33 0.15 -11.23 9.19
CA GLU A 33 1.56 -11.04 9.54
C GLU A 33 2.47 -10.96 8.31
N ARG A 34 1.93 -11.37 7.16
CA ARG A 34 2.70 -11.45 5.91
C ARG A 34 3.08 -10.12 5.29
N VAL A 35 2.57 -9.01 5.77
CA VAL A 35 2.77 -7.74 5.07
C VAL A 35 2.89 -6.56 6.02
N ARG A 36 3.43 -6.79 7.17
CA ARG A 36 4.11 -5.70 7.84
C ARG A 36 5.60 -6.00 7.76
N PRO A 37 6.30 -5.51 6.72
CA PRO A 37 7.69 -5.22 6.93
C PRO A 37 7.67 -4.41 8.21
N SER A 38 8.44 -4.80 9.23
CA SER A 38 8.51 -4.02 10.45
C SER A 38 8.80 -2.59 10.02
N LEU A 39 7.84 -1.71 10.22
CA LEU A 39 7.98 -0.27 9.94
C LEU A 39 9.01 0.37 10.90
N ASP A 40 9.68 -0.42 11.70
CA ASP A 40 10.82 -0.05 12.54
C ASP A 40 12.11 0.20 11.76
N GLY A 41 12.15 -0.14 10.46
CA GLY A 41 13.16 0.35 9.54
C GLY A 41 12.71 1.70 9.00
N ASP A 42 13.59 2.68 8.97
CA ASP A 42 13.33 4.00 8.40
C ASP A 42 12.97 3.88 6.90
N PHE A 43 11.70 3.62 6.61
CA PHE A 43 11.16 3.53 5.24
C PHE A 43 11.14 4.88 4.51
N SER A 44 11.45 5.98 5.20
CA SER A 44 11.54 7.31 4.59
C SER A 44 12.52 7.32 3.41
N TYR A 45 13.56 6.50 3.46
CA TYR A 45 14.58 6.39 2.41
C TYR A 45 14.10 5.70 1.12
N ARG A 46 12.99 4.94 1.18
CA ARG A 46 12.47 4.18 0.04
C ARG A 46 11.19 4.78 -0.53
N ILE A 47 10.84 5.98 -0.13
CA ILE A 47 9.70 6.69 -0.68
C ILE A 47 10.16 7.46 -1.92
N ALA A 48 9.51 7.20 -3.04
CA ALA A 48 9.76 7.96 -4.26
C ALA A 48 9.34 9.41 -4.11
N THR A 49 10.14 10.29 -4.66
CA THR A 49 9.68 11.61 -5.01
C THR A 49 9.17 11.61 -6.44
N PHE A 50 8.08 12.29 -6.71
CA PHE A 50 7.58 12.48 -8.06
C PHE A 50 6.94 13.84 -8.25
N SER A 51 6.92 14.29 -9.50
CA SER A 51 6.35 15.58 -9.89
C SER A 51 5.73 15.45 -11.30
N PRO A 52 4.50 15.97 -11.47
CA PRO A 52 3.60 16.53 -10.47
C PRO A 52 3.04 15.48 -9.50
N SER A 53 2.46 15.91 -8.36
CA SER A 53 1.84 15.03 -7.36
C SER A 53 0.36 14.75 -7.63
N SER A 54 -0.20 15.37 -8.65
CA SER A 54 -1.59 15.18 -9.07
C SER A 54 -1.76 15.46 -10.55
N GLY A 55 -2.82 14.93 -11.12
CA GLY A 55 -3.20 15.16 -12.50
C GLY A 55 -4.24 14.16 -12.99
N PRO A 56 -4.78 14.36 -14.20
CA PRO A 56 -5.69 13.40 -14.81
C PRO A 56 -4.96 12.11 -15.22
N PRO A 57 -5.71 11.04 -15.53
CA PRO A 57 -5.16 9.87 -16.24
C PRO A 57 -4.38 10.33 -17.48
N GLY A 58 -3.33 9.61 -17.83
CA GLY A 58 -2.40 10.02 -18.90
C GLY A 58 -1.33 11.03 -18.49
N THR A 59 -1.38 11.57 -17.26
CA THR A 59 -0.33 12.47 -16.77
C THR A 59 1.01 11.74 -16.69
N THR A 60 2.04 12.37 -17.29
CA THR A 60 3.43 11.90 -17.14
C THR A 60 4.04 12.51 -15.89
N VAL A 61 4.57 11.67 -15.02
CA VAL A 61 5.25 12.06 -13.77
C VAL A 61 6.72 11.70 -13.85
N ALA A 62 7.58 12.62 -13.46
CA ALA A 62 8.99 12.34 -13.22
C ALA A 62 9.13 11.66 -11.85
N VAL A 63 9.80 10.53 -11.77
CA VAL A 63 9.99 9.75 -10.56
C VAL A 63 11.47 9.57 -10.26
N LYS A 64 11.79 9.57 -8.97
CA LYS A 64 13.12 9.25 -8.47
C LYS A 64 13.02 8.38 -7.24
N TRP A 65 13.73 7.27 -7.23
CA TRP A 65 13.97 6.42 -6.07
C TRP A 65 15.44 6.38 -5.75
N GLU A 66 15.75 6.33 -4.48
CA GLU A 66 17.10 6.19 -3.94
C GLU A 66 17.14 5.00 -2.98
N TYR A 67 18.35 4.55 -2.67
CA TYR A 67 18.60 3.42 -1.75
C TYR A 67 17.97 2.09 -2.19
N LEU A 68 17.78 1.91 -3.49
CA LEU A 68 17.43 0.62 -4.08
C LEU A 68 18.67 -0.29 -4.10
N PRO A 69 18.50 -1.62 -4.24
CA PRO A 69 19.63 -2.49 -4.53
C PRO A 69 20.34 -2.03 -5.80
N ALA A 70 21.68 -1.96 -5.78
CA ALA A 70 22.49 -1.50 -6.92
C ALA A 70 22.46 -2.53 -8.05
N ILE A 71 22.49 -2.05 -9.29
CA ILE A 71 22.58 -2.84 -10.54
C ILE A 71 21.56 -4.01 -10.51
N THR A 72 20.34 -3.71 -10.08
CA THR A 72 19.32 -4.75 -9.88
C THR A 72 18.15 -4.53 -10.82
N PRO A 73 17.74 -5.57 -11.59
CA PRO A 73 16.53 -5.51 -12.38
C PRO A 73 15.30 -5.51 -11.47
N MET A 74 14.39 -4.59 -11.75
CA MET A 74 13.20 -4.36 -10.95
C MET A 74 12.01 -4.10 -11.86
N ARG A 75 10.82 -4.14 -11.29
CA ARG A 75 9.58 -3.77 -11.96
C ARG A 75 8.93 -2.59 -11.26
N ILE A 76 8.44 -1.67 -12.05
CA ILE A 76 7.61 -0.58 -11.56
C ILE A 76 6.18 -0.90 -11.91
N GLY A 77 5.34 -0.93 -10.89
CA GLY A 77 3.89 -1.04 -11.02
C GLY A 77 3.19 0.20 -10.48
N VAL A 78 1.97 0.37 -10.92
CA VAL A 78 1.03 1.33 -10.35
C VAL A 78 -0.13 0.57 -9.74
N GLY A 79 -0.57 0.99 -8.60
CA GLY A 79 -1.66 0.33 -7.88
C GLY A 79 -2.60 1.31 -7.21
N ALA A 80 -3.82 0.85 -6.99
CA ALA A 80 -4.78 1.52 -6.15
C ALA A 80 -5.34 0.52 -5.14
N GLN A 81 -5.62 0.98 -3.95
CA GLN A 81 -6.16 0.13 -2.89
C GLN A 81 -7.45 -0.54 -3.34
N ARG A 82 -7.58 -1.85 -3.09
CA ARG A 82 -8.72 -2.69 -3.48
C ARG A 82 -8.98 -2.81 -4.99
N VAL A 83 -8.07 -2.30 -5.84
CA VAL A 83 -8.15 -2.48 -7.30
C VAL A 83 -7.10 -3.48 -7.77
N GLY A 84 -5.94 -3.48 -7.10
CA GLY A 84 -4.79 -4.27 -7.50
C GLY A 84 -3.68 -3.36 -8.03
N PHE A 85 -2.77 -3.96 -8.77
CA PHE A 85 -1.68 -3.23 -9.41
C PHE A 85 -1.45 -3.74 -10.84
N GLU A 86 -0.88 -2.87 -11.66
CA GLU A 86 -0.43 -3.18 -13.01
C GLU A 86 1.08 -2.90 -13.11
N VAL A 87 1.82 -3.81 -13.73
CA VAL A 87 3.24 -3.60 -14.01
C VAL A 87 3.35 -2.73 -15.26
N LEU A 88 3.98 -1.58 -15.13
CA LEU A 88 4.15 -0.62 -16.21
C LEU A 88 5.41 -0.88 -17.03
N LYS A 89 6.52 -1.19 -16.36
CA LYS A 89 7.79 -1.45 -17.03
C LYS A 89 8.80 -2.18 -16.14
N GLU A 90 9.81 -2.77 -16.81
CA GLU A 90 11.01 -3.27 -16.17
C GLU A 90 12.12 -2.20 -16.25
N VAL A 91 12.90 -2.09 -15.19
CA VAL A 91 13.92 -1.08 -15.02
C VAL A 91 15.17 -1.66 -14.37
N LEU A 92 16.28 -0.96 -14.47
CA LEU A 92 17.54 -1.30 -13.81
C LEU A 92 17.95 -0.11 -12.95
N SER A 93 18.30 -0.35 -11.68
CA SER A 93 18.95 0.67 -10.86
C SER A 93 20.40 0.88 -11.30
N ASP A 94 20.95 2.06 -11.02
CA ASP A 94 22.37 2.33 -11.23
C ASP A 94 23.27 1.66 -10.17
N ASP A 95 24.56 1.92 -10.24
CA ASP A 95 25.58 1.41 -9.32
C ASP A 95 25.46 1.96 -7.90
N LYS A 96 24.67 3.02 -7.71
CA LYS A 96 24.38 3.65 -6.41
C LYS A 96 23.01 3.30 -5.86
N GLY A 97 22.26 2.45 -6.58
CA GLY A 97 20.88 2.12 -6.21
C GLY A 97 19.90 3.27 -6.44
N VAL A 98 20.18 4.12 -7.42
CA VAL A 98 19.30 5.21 -7.82
C VAL A 98 18.58 4.83 -9.11
N PHE A 99 17.33 5.20 -9.20
CA PHE A 99 16.54 5.12 -10.41
C PHE A 99 15.80 6.45 -10.62
N SER A 100 15.87 6.98 -11.83
CA SER A 100 15.14 8.18 -12.25
C SER A 100 14.57 7.98 -13.64
N ASP A 101 13.29 8.27 -13.81
CA ASP A 101 12.61 8.13 -15.10
C ASP A 101 11.29 8.89 -15.10
N THR A 102 10.54 8.74 -16.18
CA THR A 102 9.15 9.21 -16.29
C THR A 102 8.19 8.03 -16.38
N ILE A 103 7.04 8.19 -15.78
CA ILE A 103 5.97 7.20 -15.76
C ILE A 103 4.66 7.89 -16.12
N THR A 104 3.86 7.25 -16.95
CA THR A 104 2.53 7.74 -17.29
C THR A 104 1.49 7.09 -16.38
N ILE A 105 0.66 7.89 -15.75
CA ILE A 105 -0.47 7.40 -14.94
C ILE A 105 -1.48 6.74 -15.88
N PRO A 106 -1.87 5.48 -15.62
CA PRO A 106 -2.76 4.73 -16.50
C PRO A 106 -4.14 5.37 -16.69
N GLU A 107 -4.74 5.12 -17.84
CA GLU A 107 -6.09 5.61 -18.19
C GLU A 107 -7.21 5.05 -17.28
N TRP A 108 -6.99 3.89 -16.64
CA TRP A 108 -7.95 3.32 -15.70
C TRP A 108 -7.95 4.02 -14.33
N ALA A 109 -6.94 4.85 -14.04
CA ALA A 109 -6.88 5.58 -12.78
C ALA A 109 -8.10 6.48 -12.64
N SER A 110 -8.71 6.48 -11.47
CA SER A 110 -9.98 7.14 -11.23
C SER A 110 -9.88 8.26 -10.21
N THR A 111 -10.62 9.33 -10.44
CA THR A 111 -10.66 10.50 -9.56
C THR A 111 -11.19 10.20 -8.14
N ASN A 112 -11.79 9.04 -7.93
CA ASN A 112 -12.35 8.66 -6.63
C ASN A 112 -11.32 8.08 -5.64
N ARG A 113 -10.10 7.81 -6.08
CA ARG A 113 -9.02 7.28 -5.23
C ARG A 113 -7.64 7.68 -5.75
N PRO A 114 -6.65 7.79 -4.87
CA PRO A 114 -5.27 7.96 -5.30
C PRO A 114 -4.68 6.66 -5.86
N VAL A 115 -3.58 6.80 -6.57
CA VAL A 115 -2.74 5.68 -6.97
C VAL A 115 -1.35 5.83 -6.36
N VAL A 116 -0.65 4.71 -6.20
CA VAL A 116 0.73 4.65 -5.74
C VAL A 116 1.59 3.92 -6.76
N LEU A 117 2.83 4.33 -6.88
CA LEU A 117 3.84 3.61 -7.66
C LEU A 117 4.59 2.67 -6.71
N ILE A 118 4.83 1.46 -7.15
CA ILE A 118 5.48 0.43 -6.34
C ILE A 118 6.63 -0.15 -7.14
N VAL A 119 7.80 -0.24 -6.53
CA VAL A 119 8.95 -0.94 -7.10
C VAL A 119 8.98 -2.34 -6.51
N PHE A 120 9.06 -3.34 -7.36
CA PHE A 120 9.15 -4.75 -7.01
C PHE A 120 10.48 -5.33 -7.48
N ASP A 121 10.97 -6.33 -6.77
CA ASP A 121 12.00 -7.21 -7.29
C ASP A 121 11.41 -8.18 -8.34
N PHE A 122 12.27 -9.05 -8.87
CA PHE A 122 11.84 -10.06 -9.85
C PHE A 122 10.77 -11.01 -9.31
N TYR A 123 10.74 -11.24 -8.00
CA TYR A 123 9.79 -12.12 -7.32
C TYR A 123 8.54 -11.40 -6.81
N PHE A 124 8.31 -10.16 -7.23
CA PHE A 124 7.22 -9.31 -6.79
C PHE A 124 7.24 -8.95 -5.29
N ASN A 125 8.40 -9.02 -4.65
CA ASN A 125 8.53 -8.45 -3.32
C ASN A 125 8.63 -6.91 -3.44
N PRO A 126 7.84 -6.14 -2.67
CA PRO A 126 7.91 -4.69 -2.72
C PRO A 126 9.23 -4.20 -2.12
N LEU A 127 9.96 -3.41 -2.89
CA LEU A 127 11.22 -2.77 -2.49
C LEU A 127 11.01 -1.33 -2.05
N ALA A 128 10.12 -0.63 -2.72
CA ALA A 128 9.82 0.76 -2.43
C ALA A 128 8.41 1.13 -2.89
N ILE A 129 7.86 2.17 -2.29
CA ILE A 129 6.54 2.72 -2.63
C ILE A 129 6.65 4.24 -2.76
N SER A 130 5.82 4.84 -3.59
CA SER A 130 5.70 6.30 -3.68
C SER A 130 4.74 6.84 -2.61
N SER A 131 4.76 8.15 -2.41
CA SER A 131 3.59 8.86 -1.89
C SER A 131 2.39 8.68 -2.83
N ALA A 132 1.20 9.01 -2.36
CA ALA A 132 -0.01 8.88 -3.15
C ALA A 132 -0.09 9.97 -4.23
N PHE A 133 -0.23 9.57 -5.49
CA PHE A 133 -0.57 10.47 -6.59
C PHE A 133 -2.08 10.72 -6.60
N GLN A 134 -2.48 11.98 -6.55
CA GLN A 134 -3.89 12.37 -6.51
C GLN A 134 -4.45 12.44 -7.93
N VAL A 135 -5.25 11.44 -8.30
CA VAL A 135 -5.90 11.41 -9.62
C VAL A 135 -7.02 12.44 -9.66
N THR A 136 -6.96 13.36 -10.60
CA THR A 136 -7.95 14.43 -10.81
C THR A 136 -8.63 14.30 -12.17
N ASP A 137 -9.69 15.05 -12.36
CA ASP A 137 -10.19 15.37 -13.71
C ASP A 137 -9.34 16.47 -14.36
N ALA A 138 -9.72 16.87 -15.58
CA ALA A 138 -9.05 17.94 -16.33
C ALA A 138 -9.13 19.32 -15.64
N ASN A 139 -10.05 19.51 -14.69
CA ASN A 139 -10.21 20.75 -13.92
C ASN A 139 -9.50 20.70 -12.56
N GLY A 140 -8.73 19.65 -12.30
CA GLY A 140 -8.05 19.43 -11.03
C GLY A 140 -8.96 18.95 -9.90
N MET A 141 -10.18 18.50 -10.21
CA MET A 141 -11.15 18.04 -9.24
C MET A 141 -11.06 16.54 -9.04
N MET A 142 -11.34 16.10 -7.83
CA MET A 142 -11.42 14.69 -7.45
C MET A 142 -12.60 14.45 -6.51
N VAL A 143 -12.98 13.20 -6.35
CA VAL A 143 -14.07 12.79 -5.46
C VAL A 143 -13.48 11.97 -4.31
N ARG A 144 -13.86 12.28 -3.09
CA ARG A 144 -13.50 11.46 -1.92
C ARG A 144 -14.75 11.13 -1.13
N SER A 145 -14.85 9.88 -0.73
CA SER A 145 -15.96 9.40 0.09
C SER A 145 -15.43 8.77 1.36
N GLY A 146 -16.17 8.94 2.44
CA GLY A 146 -15.74 8.42 3.72
C GLY A 146 -16.64 8.86 4.86
N ARG A 147 -16.10 8.76 6.07
CA ARG A 147 -16.75 9.19 7.31
C ARG A 147 -15.96 10.34 7.91
N LEU A 148 -16.64 11.43 8.22
CA LEU A 148 -16.04 12.53 8.95
C LEU A 148 -15.62 12.08 10.34
N GLN A 149 -14.42 12.45 10.73
CA GLN A 149 -13.86 12.23 12.06
C GLN A 149 -13.94 13.52 12.87
N PRO A 150 -13.78 13.44 14.20
CA PRO A 150 -13.61 14.65 15.00
C PRO A 150 -12.49 15.52 14.43
N PRO A 151 -12.69 16.85 14.35
CA PRO A 151 -11.68 17.73 13.78
C PRO A 151 -10.40 17.70 14.61
N THR A 152 -9.27 17.67 13.93
CA THR A 152 -7.96 17.86 14.52
C THR A 152 -7.38 19.16 13.96
N GLY A 153 -7.18 20.15 14.84
CA GLY A 153 -6.73 21.46 14.39
C GLY A 153 -7.83 22.30 13.71
N ARG A 154 -7.52 22.90 12.56
CA ARG A 154 -8.41 23.82 11.83
C ARG A 154 -9.27 23.16 10.76
N CYS A 155 -8.97 21.91 10.44
CA CYS A 155 -9.59 21.19 9.34
C CYS A 155 -10.41 20.01 9.84
N ALA A 156 -11.43 19.64 9.07
CA ALA A 156 -12.12 18.39 9.29
C ALA A 156 -11.23 17.23 8.80
N GLU A 157 -11.37 16.08 9.42
CA GLU A 157 -10.69 14.87 9.00
C GLU A 157 -11.70 13.93 8.32
N LEU A 158 -11.32 13.33 7.21
CA LEU A 158 -12.09 12.33 6.49
C LEU A 158 -11.35 11.00 6.54
N LEU A 159 -11.93 10.00 7.18
CA LEU A 159 -11.52 8.62 7.03
C LEU A 159 -12.18 8.06 5.78
N THR A 160 -11.40 7.85 4.73
CA THR A 160 -11.90 7.39 3.44
C THR A 160 -12.39 5.94 3.49
N THR A 161 -13.08 5.50 2.46
CA THR A 161 -13.48 4.10 2.27
C THR A 161 -12.26 3.16 2.09
N GLU A 162 -11.12 3.71 1.71
CA GLU A 162 -9.83 3.02 1.59
C GLU A 162 -9.06 2.96 2.91
N ASN A 163 -9.61 3.57 3.96
CA ASN A 163 -8.99 3.68 5.29
C ASN A 163 -7.80 4.66 5.34
N ASP A 164 -7.78 5.62 4.43
CA ASP A 164 -6.82 6.73 4.46
C ASP A 164 -7.37 7.90 5.27
N HIS A 165 -6.50 8.57 5.99
CA HIS A 165 -6.82 9.81 6.70
C HIS A 165 -6.47 11.00 5.81
N ILE A 166 -7.45 11.85 5.52
CA ILE A 166 -7.32 13.01 4.67
C ILE A 166 -7.87 14.23 5.40
N TRP A 167 -7.18 15.34 5.29
CA TRP A 167 -7.58 16.60 5.89
C TRP A 167 -8.38 17.43 4.88
N LEU A 168 -9.55 17.90 5.31
CA LEU A 168 -10.44 18.73 4.50
C LEU A 168 -10.35 20.18 4.96
N SER A 169 -9.78 21.05 4.13
CA SER A 169 -9.85 22.50 4.32
C SER A 169 -11.13 23.05 3.71
N GLY A 170 -11.58 24.18 4.20
CA GLY A 170 -12.84 24.78 3.80
C GLY A 170 -14.03 24.31 4.63
N SER A 171 -15.22 24.61 4.16
CA SER A 171 -16.44 24.32 4.91
C SER A 171 -16.98 22.93 4.59
N VAL A 172 -17.22 22.16 5.63
CA VAL A 172 -17.96 20.89 5.54
C VAL A 172 -19.48 21.08 5.77
N GLY A 173 -19.95 22.33 5.83
CA GLY A 173 -21.34 22.66 5.98
C GLY A 173 -21.91 22.20 7.33
N GLU A 174 -23.11 21.60 7.31
CA GLU A 174 -23.82 21.11 8.51
C GLU A 174 -23.39 19.70 8.95
N PHE A 175 -22.47 19.04 8.20
CA PHE A 175 -22.05 17.67 8.50
C PHE A 175 -21.20 17.62 9.76
N LYS A 176 -21.39 16.52 10.50
CA LYS A 176 -20.79 16.30 11.83
C LYS A 176 -19.89 15.07 11.82
N PRO A 177 -18.97 14.95 12.79
CA PRO A 177 -18.25 13.71 13.00
C PRO A 177 -19.19 12.50 13.06
N GLY A 178 -18.83 11.44 12.34
CA GLY A 178 -19.65 10.25 12.17
C GLY A 178 -20.49 10.23 10.89
N ASP A 179 -20.78 11.37 10.28
CA ASP A 179 -21.53 11.42 9.03
C ASP A 179 -20.73 10.82 7.86
N ARG A 180 -21.42 10.06 7.01
CA ARG A 180 -20.87 9.59 5.73
C ARG A 180 -21.09 10.68 4.69
N VAL A 181 -20.02 11.03 4.01
CA VAL A 181 -20.03 12.10 3.02
C VAL A 181 -19.35 11.69 1.72
N VAL A 182 -19.74 12.37 0.65
CA VAL A 182 -19.04 12.39 -0.63
C VAL A 182 -18.70 13.83 -0.92
N ALA A 183 -17.42 14.14 -1.00
CA ALA A 183 -16.91 15.47 -1.24
C ALA A 183 -16.27 15.57 -2.63
N GLN A 184 -16.59 16.62 -3.37
CA GLN A 184 -15.77 17.09 -4.47
C GLN A 184 -14.70 18.02 -3.91
N VAL A 185 -13.46 17.70 -4.23
CA VAL A 185 -12.30 18.37 -3.62
C VAL A 185 -11.24 18.64 -4.68
N ARG A 186 -10.33 19.54 -4.37
CA ARG A 186 -9.09 19.77 -5.09
C ARG A 186 -7.91 19.76 -4.13
N LEU A 187 -6.69 19.73 -4.63
CA LEU A 187 -5.52 19.84 -3.77
C LEU A 187 -5.55 21.16 -2.99
N GLY A 188 -5.46 21.06 -1.68
CA GLY A 188 -5.29 22.16 -0.76
C GLY A 188 -3.83 22.31 -0.32
N LYS A 189 -3.59 23.25 0.58
CA LYS A 189 -2.26 23.48 1.16
C LYS A 189 -2.24 22.99 2.60
N PRO A 190 -1.23 22.19 3.02
CA PRO A 190 -1.12 21.75 4.40
C PRO A 190 -1.13 22.91 5.43
N ALA A 191 -0.55 24.04 5.08
CA ALA A 191 -0.54 25.25 5.91
C ALA A 191 -1.95 25.75 6.27
N ASP A 192 -2.95 25.54 5.42
CA ASP A 192 -4.33 25.95 5.67
C ASP A 192 -4.92 25.22 6.90
N CYS A 193 -4.47 24.00 7.12
CA CYS A 193 -4.82 23.17 8.27
C CYS A 193 -3.84 23.29 9.44
N GLY A 194 -2.71 23.99 9.28
CA GLY A 194 -1.64 24.04 10.28
C GLY A 194 -0.85 22.73 10.34
N LEU A 195 -0.78 21.99 9.22
CA LEU A 195 -0.12 20.70 9.12
C LEU A 195 1.23 20.81 8.41
N GLY A 196 2.06 19.77 8.58
CA GLY A 196 3.35 19.67 7.89
C GLY A 196 3.18 19.38 6.40
N GLU A 197 4.19 19.67 5.60
CA GLU A 197 4.18 19.56 4.13
C GLU A 197 3.92 18.14 3.59
N ARG A 198 4.09 17.12 4.42
CA ARG A 198 3.86 15.71 4.05
C ARG A 198 2.40 15.27 4.11
N GLU A 199 1.57 16.07 4.75
CA GLU A 199 0.16 15.74 4.93
C GLU A 199 -0.64 16.09 3.67
N VAL A 200 -1.60 15.22 3.35
CA VAL A 200 -2.50 15.46 2.21
C VAL A 200 -3.69 16.28 2.70
N VAL A 201 -3.78 17.49 2.22
CA VAL A 201 -4.92 18.39 2.46
C VAL A 201 -5.69 18.58 1.19
N LEU A 202 -6.99 18.45 1.26
CA LEU A 202 -7.91 18.65 0.15
C LEU A 202 -8.87 19.79 0.49
N GLU A 203 -9.02 20.72 -0.44
CA GLU A 203 -9.96 21.83 -0.32
C GLU A 203 -11.34 21.40 -0.82
N VAL A 204 -12.35 21.58 0.01
CA VAL A 204 -13.74 21.20 -0.29
C VAL A 204 -14.35 22.20 -1.24
N ALA A 205 -14.73 21.76 -2.43
CA ALA A 205 -15.53 22.53 -3.38
C ALA A 205 -17.03 22.31 -3.16
N SER A 206 -17.43 21.06 -2.90
CA SER A 206 -18.80 20.71 -2.51
C SER A 206 -18.80 19.43 -1.69
N ILE A 207 -19.81 19.28 -0.85
CA ILE A 207 -19.98 18.09 -0.02
C ILE A 207 -21.45 17.70 0.06
N ARG A 208 -21.74 16.43 0.02
CA ARG A 208 -23.10 15.89 0.14
C ARG A 208 -23.10 14.64 1.00
N ARG A 209 -24.28 14.25 1.47
CA ARG A 209 -24.44 13.01 2.23
C ARG A 209 -24.07 11.79 1.37
N GLY A 210 -23.24 10.94 1.90
CA GLY A 210 -22.95 9.64 1.31
C GLY A 210 -24.11 8.69 1.52
N ILE A 211 -24.45 7.90 0.52
CA ILE A 211 -25.44 6.83 0.64
C ILE A 211 -24.80 5.75 1.53
N GLY A 212 -25.41 5.47 2.68
CA GLY A 212 -25.01 4.35 3.51
C GLY A 212 -25.28 3.04 2.78
N SER A 213 -24.32 2.12 2.75
CA SER A 213 -24.60 0.71 2.45
C SER A 213 -25.32 0.08 3.66
N GLU A 214 -26.52 0.54 3.93
CA GLU A 214 -27.41 -0.14 4.85
C GLU A 214 -28.35 -1.04 4.07
N GLN A 215 -27.80 -1.95 3.28
CA GLN A 215 -28.50 -3.14 2.74
C GLN A 215 -27.53 -3.89 1.83
N GLN A 216 -26.72 -4.75 2.43
CA GLN A 216 -26.36 -6.04 1.82
C GLN A 216 -26.01 -7.01 2.94
#